data_d8778f19e1bab1755df14fa2c2a06863
#
_entry.id   d8778f19e1bab1755df14fa2c2a06863
#
_cell.length_a   1.000
_cell.length_b   1.000
_cell.length_c   1.000
_cell.angle_alpha   90.00
_cell.angle_beta   90.00
_cell.angle_gamma   90.00
#
_symmetry.space_group_name_H-M   'P 1'
#
loop_
_entity.id
_entity.type
_entity.pdbx_description
1 polymer ?
#
loop_
_entity_poly.entity_id
_entity_poly.type
_entity_poly.pdbx_seq_one_letter_code
_entity_poly.pdbx_strand_id
1 'polypeptide(L)'
;GRTVRDVARELGCDWHTVNDAVLIYGQALLAADRKRLNTTTAIGLDETSFVKHGHQRTRNYVTTVADVANHQIIDVLPTRSFVDVAAWLDVQPKAWKDRIEYGALDMSPTYSAVYRVILPQARQVVDAFHCVQLANRALDQVRRRVQQQQTGHRGRRDDPLYRIRRVLLTGEEKLDQARQERLQTLLELGDPGGEVAIAYRVKERLREFYRAPDIDAGQRLLNE
;
A
#
# COMPACT_ATOMS: atom_id res chain seq x y z
N GLY A 1 -4.79 -5.36 21.92
CA GLY A 1 -6.20 -5.75 21.96
C GLY A 1 -6.33 -7.19 22.40
N ARG A 2 -7.47 -7.58 22.97
CA ARG A 2 -7.78 -8.95 23.36
C ARG A 2 -8.26 -9.74 22.15
N THR A 3 -7.89 -11.00 22.07
CA THR A 3 -8.43 -11.90 21.04
C THR A 3 -9.82 -12.43 21.45
N VAL A 4 -10.65 -12.82 20.48
CA VAL A 4 -11.94 -13.49 20.75
C VAL A 4 -11.77 -14.69 21.67
N ARG A 5 -10.68 -15.45 21.48
CA ARG A 5 -10.33 -16.61 22.33
C ARG A 5 -10.05 -16.23 23.78
N ASP A 6 -9.37 -15.13 24.02
CA ASP A 6 -9.06 -14.67 25.39
C ASP A 6 -10.33 -14.23 26.10
N VAL A 7 -11.22 -13.51 25.39
CA VAL A 7 -12.52 -13.09 25.92
C VAL A 7 -13.41 -14.32 26.22
N ALA A 8 -13.47 -15.29 25.31
CA ALA A 8 -14.23 -16.52 25.52
C ALA A 8 -13.76 -17.29 26.77
N ARG A 9 -12.43 -17.39 26.96
CA ARG A 9 -11.84 -18.03 28.15
C ARG A 9 -12.19 -17.30 29.45
N GLU A 10 -12.14 -15.98 29.44
CA GLU A 10 -12.46 -15.14 30.60
C GLU A 10 -13.96 -15.25 30.97
N LEU A 11 -14.83 -15.26 29.99
CA LEU A 11 -16.29 -15.39 30.20
C LEU A 11 -16.75 -16.83 30.43
N GLY A 12 -15.88 -17.82 30.30
CA GLY A 12 -16.24 -19.24 30.47
C GLY A 12 -17.20 -19.75 29.41
N CYS A 13 -17.20 -19.16 28.20
CA CYS A 13 -18.09 -19.55 27.11
C CYS A 13 -17.30 -20.03 25.88
N ASP A 14 -18.02 -20.58 24.89
CA ASP A 14 -17.43 -21.02 23.64
C ASP A 14 -16.97 -19.83 22.78
N TRP A 15 -15.91 -20.07 21.99
CA TRP A 15 -15.37 -19.09 21.05
C TRP A 15 -16.42 -18.59 20.06
N HIS A 16 -17.27 -19.48 19.56
CA HIS A 16 -18.35 -19.13 18.63
C HIS A 16 -19.33 -18.13 19.24
N THR A 17 -19.70 -18.30 20.50
CA THR A 17 -20.59 -17.39 21.21
C THR A 17 -20.08 -15.94 21.22
N VAL A 18 -18.78 -15.78 21.52
CA VAL A 18 -18.15 -14.44 21.50
C VAL A 18 -18.03 -13.92 20.08
N ASN A 19 -17.62 -14.76 19.14
CA ASN A 19 -17.48 -14.35 17.74
C ASN A 19 -18.81 -13.91 17.14
N ASP A 20 -19.89 -14.66 17.36
CA ASP A 20 -21.22 -14.35 16.85
C ASP A 20 -21.76 -13.06 17.48
N ALA A 21 -21.53 -12.87 18.79
CA ALA A 21 -21.88 -11.61 19.46
C ALA A 21 -21.13 -10.43 18.84
N VAL A 22 -19.82 -10.55 18.59
CA VAL A 22 -19.01 -9.50 17.93
C VAL A 22 -19.56 -9.19 16.54
N LEU A 23 -19.93 -10.20 15.74
CA LEU A 23 -20.48 -10.00 14.40
C LEU A 23 -21.85 -9.32 14.46
N ILE A 24 -22.77 -9.79 15.29
CA ILE A 24 -24.14 -9.24 15.38
C ILE A 24 -24.12 -7.80 15.91
N TYR A 25 -23.42 -7.55 17.02
CA TYR A 25 -23.32 -6.20 17.59
C TYR A 25 -22.52 -5.27 16.69
N GLY A 26 -21.44 -5.75 16.05
CA GLY A 26 -20.68 -4.97 15.08
C GLY A 26 -21.52 -4.54 13.89
N GLN A 27 -22.32 -5.44 13.32
CA GLN A 27 -23.24 -5.10 12.22
C GLN A 27 -24.30 -4.09 12.66
N ALA A 28 -24.87 -4.28 13.86
CA ALA A 28 -25.86 -3.34 14.41
C ALA A 28 -25.28 -1.93 14.62
N LEU A 29 -24.07 -1.83 15.15
CA LEU A 29 -23.36 -0.56 15.32
C LEU A 29 -23.05 0.12 13.99
N LEU A 30 -22.58 -0.64 13.00
CA LEU A 30 -22.32 -0.10 11.65
C LEU A 30 -23.59 0.38 10.98
N ALA A 31 -24.72 -0.33 11.13
CA ALA A 31 -26.00 0.06 10.58
C ALA A 31 -26.59 1.29 11.28
N ALA A 32 -26.34 1.46 12.57
CA ALA A 32 -26.80 2.61 13.35
C ALA A 32 -25.98 3.88 13.10
N ASP A 33 -24.74 3.76 12.61
CA ASP A 33 -23.85 4.90 12.35
C ASP A 33 -24.21 5.61 11.04
N ARG A 34 -25.22 6.49 11.13
CA ARG A 34 -25.67 7.32 10.00
C ARG A 34 -24.64 8.36 9.56
N LYS A 35 -23.61 8.63 10.36
CA LYS A 35 -22.61 9.66 10.06
C LYS A 35 -21.42 9.10 9.29
N ARG A 36 -21.27 7.79 9.22
CA ARG A 36 -20.11 7.10 8.64
C ARG A 36 -19.80 7.53 7.21
N LEU A 37 -20.78 7.89 6.40
CA LEU A 37 -20.61 8.30 5.02
C LEU A 37 -20.76 9.83 4.79
N ASN A 38 -21.13 10.60 5.80
CA ASN A 38 -21.62 11.98 5.59
C ASN A 38 -20.54 13.01 5.19
N THR A 39 -19.29 12.78 5.52
CA THR A 39 -18.19 13.73 5.29
C THR A 39 -17.15 13.23 4.30
N THR A 40 -17.37 12.07 3.69
CA THR A 40 -16.42 11.46 2.75
C THR A 40 -16.31 12.27 1.47
N THR A 41 -15.11 12.74 1.15
CA THR A 41 -14.76 13.42 -0.11
C THR A 41 -13.67 12.68 -0.88
N ALA A 42 -12.95 11.76 -0.22
CA ALA A 42 -11.92 10.95 -0.81
C ALA A 42 -12.06 9.50 -0.36
N ILE A 43 -12.20 8.59 -1.31
CA ILE A 43 -12.25 7.15 -1.03
C ILE A 43 -11.03 6.43 -1.55
N GLY A 44 -10.60 5.40 -0.81
CA GLY A 44 -9.53 4.49 -1.22
C GLY A 44 -10.07 3.09 -1.47
N LEU A 45 -9.60 2.47 -2.54
CA LEU A 45 -9.81 1.05 -2.83
C LEU A 45 -8.46 0.34 -2.78
N ASP A 46 -8.33 -0.66 -1.90
CA ASP A 46 -7.11 -1.44 -1.74
C ASP A 46 -7.43 -2.93 -1.61
N GLU A 47 -6.54 -3.75 -2.18
CA GLU A 47 -6.65 -5.21 -2.15
C GLU A 47 -5.84 -5.80 -1.00
N THR A 48 -6.52 -6.50 -0.11
CA THR A 48 -5.87 -7.24 0.98
C THR A 48 -6.15 -8.73 0.87
N SER A 49 -5.09 -9.55 1.03
CA SER A 49 -5.25 -11.01 1.07
C SER A 49 -5.24 -11.50 2.50
N PHE A 50 -6.35 -12.09 2.97
CA PHE A 50 -6.45 -12.55 4.35
C PHE A 50 -6.14 -14.00 4.47
N VAL A 51 -6.28 -14.95 3.92
CA VAL A 51 -6.09 -16.35 4.34
C VAL A 51 -5.44 -17.23 3.27
N LYS A 52 -4.45 -17.97 3.68
CA LYS A 52 -3.97 -19.14 2.92
C LYS A 52 -4.79 -20.35 3.37
N HIS A 53 -5.75 -20.79 2.57
CA HIS A 53 -6.45 -22.03 2.84
C HIS A 53 -5.77 -23.23 2.15
N GLY A 54 -5.38 -24.22 2.95
CA GLY A 54 -5.03 -25.58 2.54
C GLY A 54 -3.80 -25.73 1.64
N HIS A 55 -3.58 -26.94 1.17
CA HIS A 55 -2.46 -27.33 0.29
C HIS A 55 -2.47 -26.65 -1.08
N GLN A 56 -3.58 -26.11 -1.54
CA GLN A 56 -3.72 -25.48 -2.87
C GLN A 56 -3.41 -23.97 -2.91
N ARG A 57 -2.92 -23.35 -1.82
CA ARG A 57 -2.50 -21.95 -1.75
C ARG A 57 -3.48 -20.93 -2.40
N THR A 58 -4.77 -21.19 -2.32
CA THR A 58 -5.77 -20.21 -2.76
C THR A 58 -5.72 -18.99 -1.86
N ARG A 59 -5.50 -17.81 -2.44
CA ARG A 59 -5.56 -16.54 -1.72
C ARG A 59 -6.96 -15.99 -1.83
N ASN A 60 -7.61 -15.79 -0.70
CA ASN A 60 -8.83 -15.02 -0.66
C ASN A 60 -8.47 -13.53 -0.60
N TYR A 61 -8.97 -12.79 -1.56
CA TYR A 61 -8.77 -11.35 -1.63
C TYR A 61 -10.04 -10.65 -1.20
N VAL A 62 -9.88 -9.56 -0.49
CA VAL A 62 -10.94 -8.62 -0.15
C VAL A 62 -10.58 -7.23 -0.65
N THR A 63 -11.58 -6.43 -0.98
CA THR A 63 -11.41 -5.01 -1.25
C THR A 63 -11.77 -4.23 0.00
N THR A 64 -10.84 -3.48 0.53
CA THR A 64 -11.10 -2.50 1.58
C THR A 64 -11.52 -1.19 0.93
N VAL A 65 -12.67 -0.67 1.36
CA VAL A 65 -13.15 0.66 1.00
C VAL A 65 -12.91 1.58 2.20
N ALA A 66 -12.11 2.61 2.03
CA ALA A 66 -11.72 3.53 3.09
C ALA A 66 -12.11 4.97 2.77
N ASP A 67 -12.50 5.74 3.78
CA ASP A 67 -12.49 7.20 3.75
C ASP A 67 -11.07 7.66 4.04
N VAL A 68 -10.36 8.08 3.00
CA VAL A 68 -8.95 8.47 3.10
C VAL A 68 -8.78 9.79 3.83
N ALA A 69 -9.74 10.71 3.68
CA ALA A 69 -9.70 12.02 4.32
C ALA A 69 -9.91 11.92 5.84
N ASN A 70 -10.77 11.00 6.29
CA ASN A 70 -11.10 10.81 7.71
C ASN A 70 -10.39 9.61 8.35
N HIS A 71 -9.51 8.91 7.63
CA HIS A 71 -8.78 7.72 8.10
C HIS A 71 -9.70 6.61 8.65
N GLN A 72 -10.81 6.36 7.98
CA GLN A 72 -11.84 5.42 8.43
C GLN A 72 -12.10 4.33 7.38
N ILE A 73 -12.23 3.08 7.82
CA ILE A 73 -12.70 2.00 6.96
C ILE A 73 -14.22 2.14 6.80
N ILE A 74 -14.69 2.25 5.56
CA ILE A 74 -16.10 2.31 5.22
C ILE A 74 -16.68 0.91 5.13
N ASP A 75 -16.03 0.02 4.37
CA ASP A 75 -16.50 -1.35 4.17
C ASP A 75 -15.35 -2.28 3.79
N VAL A 76 -15.59 -3.59 3.88
CA VAL A 76 -14.69 -4.65 3.43
C VAL A 76 -15.48 -5.64 2.59
N LEU A 77 -15.22 -5.67 1.29
CA LEU A 77 -15.92 -6.51 0.34
C LEU A 77 -15.17 -7.83 0.14
N PRO A 78 -15.84 -9.00 0.22
CA PRO A 78 -15.17 -10.31 0.07
C PRO A 78 -14.87 -10.64 -1.41
N THR A 79 -14.36 -9.67 -2.14
CA THR A 79 -14.12 -9.75 -3.58
C THR A 79 -13.05 -8.75 -4.00
N ARG A 80 -12.50 -8.96 -5.20
CA ARG A 80 -11.68 -7.97 -5.93
C ARG A 80 -12.19 -7.77 -7.35
N SER A 81 -13.38 -8.27 -7.65
CA SER A 81 -13.92 -8.19 -9.01
C SER A 81 -14.44 -6.77 -9.29
N PHE A 82 -14.27 -6.34 -10.54
CA PHE A 82 -14.85 -5.08 -11.01
C PHE A 82 -16.35 -5.03 -10.76
N VAL A 83 -17.07 -6.11 -11.10
CA VAL A 83 -18.54 -6.16 -11.03
C VAL A 83 -19.05 -5.94 -9.62
N ASP A 84 -18.48 -6.63 -8.64
CA ASP A 84 -18.96 -6.57 -7.25
C ASP A 84 -18.60 -5.24 -6.59
N VAL A 85 -17.38 -4.72 -6.84
CA VAL A 85 -16.97 -3.41 -6.29
C VAL A 85 -17.78 -2.27 -6.93
N ALA A 86 -18.02 -2.34 -8.23
CA ALA A 86 -18.86 -1.39 -8.94
C ALA A 86 -20.31 -1.44 -8.44
N ALA A 87 -20.88 -2.63 -8.25
CA ALA A 87 -22.23 -2.82 -7.72
C ALA A 87 -22.36 -2.24 -6.29
N TRP A 88 -21.36 -2.46 -5.43
CA TRP A 88 -21.36 -1.88 -4.10
C TRP A 88 -21.36 -0.34 -4.14
N LEU A 89 -20.55 0.27 -5.00
CA LEU A 89 -20.52 1.73 -5.18
C LEU A 89 -21.83 2.26 -5.82
N ASP A 90 -22.39 1.53 -6.76
CA ASP A 90 -23.57 1.98 -7.50
C ASP A 90 -24.81 2.14 -6.62
N VAL A 91 -24.99 1.25 -5.64
CA VAL A 91 -26.10 1.31 -4.68
C VAL A 91 -25.95 2.41 -3.64
N GLN A 92 -24.80 3.08 -3.53
CA GLN A 92 -24.61 4.18 -2.60
C GLN A 92 -25.46 5.40 -3.00
N PRO A 93 -25.90 6.22 -2.02
CA PRO A 93 -26.70 7.40 -2.29
C PRO A 93 -26.04 8.34 -3.31
N LYS A 94 -26.81 8.83 -4.28
CA LYS A 94 -26.30 9.75 -5.30
C LYS A 94 -25.58 10.96 -4.68
N ALA A 95 -26.16 11.58 -3.65
CA ALA A 95 -25.55 12.71 -2.97
C ALA A 95 -24.21 12.37 -2.29
N TRP A 96 -23.97 11.12 -1.91
CA TRP A 96 -22.67 10.66 -1.43
C TRP A 96 -21.69 10.51 -2.58
N LYS A 97 -22.08 9.84 -3.67
CA LYS A 97 -21.24 9.68 -4.88
C LYS A 97 -20.82 11.02 -5.44
N ASP A 98 -21.74 11.99 -5.54
CA ASP A 98 -21.47 13.32 -6.10
C ASP A 98 -20.45 14.15 -5.29
N ARG A 99 -20.26 13.83 -3.99
CA ARG A 99 -19.26 14.50 -3.13
C ARG A 99 -17.86 13.93 -3.24
N ILE A 100 -17.70 12.75 -3.83
CA ILE A 100 -16.37 12.14 -3.93
C ILE A 100 -15.57 12.88 -4.99
N GLU A 101 -14.54 13.58 -4.54
CA GLU A 101 -13.62 14.36 -5.37
C GLU A 101 -12.38 13.55 -5.76
N TYR A 102 -11.95 12.62 -4.89
CA TYR A 102 -10.73 11.85 -5.08
C TYR A 102 -10.97 10.36 -4.87
N GLY A 103 -10.36 9.56 -5.77
CA GLY A 103 -10.30 8.11 -5.67
C GLY A 103 -8.85 7.64 -5.54
N ALA A 104 -8.45 7.24 -4.33
CA ALA A 104 -7.14 6.64 -4.11
C ALA A 104 -7.16 5.16 -4.49
N LEU A 105 -6.13 4.70 -5.19
CA LEU A 105 -6.00 3.30 -5.60
C LEU A 105 -4.53 2.89 -5.64
N ASP A 106 -4.31 1.58 -5.50
CA ASP A 106 -3.10 0.97 -6.03
C ASP A 106 -3.12 1.08 -7.57
N MET A 107 -2.05 0.72 -8.25
CA MET A 107 -2.01 0.77 -9.72
C MET A 107 -2.85 -0.35 -10.38
N SER A 108 -3.96 -0.76 -9.75
CA SER A 108 -4.88 -1.77 -10.25
C SER A 108 -5.74 -1.24 -11.40
N PRO A 109 -5.67 -1.85 -12.59
CA PRO A 109 -6.58 -1.49 -13.69
C PRO A 109 -8.05 -1.69 -13.32
N THR A 110 -8.34 -2.66 -12.46
CA THR A 110 -9.70 -2.97 -11.98
C THR A 110 -10.30 -1.80 -11.23
N TYR A 111 -9.59 -1.28 -10.22
CA TYR A 111 -10.11 -0.15 -9.43
C TYR A 111 -10.13 1.15 -10.22
N SER A 112 -9.14 1.36 -11.09
CA SER A 112 -9.18 2.49 -12.03
C SER A 112 -10.41 2.45 -12.93
N ALA A 113 -10.81 1.27 -13.42
CA ALA A 113 -12.02 1.11 -14.21
C ALA A 113 -13.29 1.34 -13.37
N VAL A 114 -13.34 0.89 -12.11
CA VAL A 114 -14.46 1.14 -11.20
C VAL A 114 -14.68 2.65 -11.01
N TYR A 115 -13.63 3.41 -10.69
CA TYR A 115 -13.75 4.86 -10.57
C TYR A 115 -14.23 5.52 -11.85
N ARG A 116 -13.65 5.15 -12.99
CA ARG A 116 -14.01 5.74 -14.29
C ARG A 116 -15.47 5.54 -14.67
N VAL A 117 -16.05 4.40 -14.28
CA VAL A 117 -17.44 4.05 -14.64
C VAL A 117 -18.44 4.61 -13.62
N ILE A 118 -18.14 4.47 -12.33
CA ILE A 118 -19.13 4.78 -11.26
C ILE A 118 -18.95 6.19 -10.68
N LEU A 119 -17.71 6.69 -10.63
CA LEU A 119 -17.36 8.01 -10.08
C LEU A 119 -16.51 8.81 -11.10
N PRO A 120 -17.04 9.09 -12.31
CA PRO A 120 -16.25 9.71 -13.38
C PRO A 120 -15.73 11.12 -13.03
N GLN A 121 -16.36 11.80 -12.07
CA GLN A 121 -15.92 13.10 -11.55
C GLN A 121 -14.72 13.00 -10.62
N ALA A 122 -14.49 11.84 -9.98
CA ALA A 122 -13.42 11.67 -9.01
C ALA A 122 -12.04 11.65 -9.70
N ARG A 123 -11.12 12.48 -9.20
CA ARG A 123 -9.74 12.45 -9.64
C ARG A 123 -9.04 11.23 -9.06
N GLN A 124 -8.51 10.38 -9.93
CA GLN A 124 -7.79 9.20 -9.49
C GLN A 124 -6.39 9.59 -9.00
N VAL A 125 -6.04 9.16 -7.81
CA VAL A 125 -4.76 9.39 -7.16
C VAL A 125 -4.12 8.04 -6.84
N VAL A 126 -2.91 7.83 -7.35
CA VAL A 126 -2.16 6.62 -7.04
C VAL A 126 -1.55 6.72 -5.65
N ASP A 127 -1.69 5.64 -4.87
CA ASP A 127 -1.11 5.56 -3.53
C ASP A 127 0.43 5.65 -3.60
N ALA A 128 0.99 6.61 -2.85
CA ALA A 128 2.42 6.85 -2.73
C ALA A 128 3.22 5.60 -2.30
N PHE A 129 2.66 4.77 -1.41
CA PHE A 129 3.30 3.53 -0.96
C PHE A 129 3.54 2.57 -2.14
N HIS A 130 2.55 2.40 -3.00
CA HIS A 130 2.67 1.52 -4.17
C HIS A 130 3.66 2.07 -5.20
N CYS A 131 3.72 3.39 -5.41
CA CYS A 131 4.72 4.01 -6.27
C CYS A 131 6.15 3.80 -5.73
N VAL A 132 6.37 4.04 -4.45
CA VAL A 132 7.67 3.80 -3.81
C VAL A 132 8.03 2.31 -3.82
N GLN A 133 7.07 1.42 -3.68
CA GLN A 133 7.30 -0.02 -3.80
C GLN A 133 7.77 -0.41 -5.21
N LEU A 134 7.21 0.20 -6.28
CA LEU A 134 7.70 -0.02 -7.64
C LEU A 134 9.11 0.50 -7.83
N ALA A 135 9.42 1.69 -7.32
CA ALA A 135 10.78 2.24 -7.35
C ALA A 135 11.78 1.32 -6.64
N ASN A 136 11.40 0.77 -5.49
CA ASN A 136 12.20 -0.22 -4.76
C ASN A 136 12.42 -1.51 -5.59
N ARG A 137 11.39 -1.99 -6.29
CA ARG A 137 11.53 -3.17 -7.18
C ARG A 137 12.45 -2.88 -8.37
N ALA A 138 12.32 -1.71 -8.99
CA ALA A 138 13.17 -1.28 -10.09
C ALA A 138 14.64 -1.15 -9.63
N LEU A 139 14.89 -0.53 -8.49
CA LEU A 139 16.21 -0.43 -7.88
C LEU A 139 16.83 -1.82 -7.62
N ASP A 140 16.07 -2.76 -7.07
CA ASP A 140 16.58 -4.12 -6.84
C ASP A 140 16.86 -4.87 -8.16
N GLN A 141 16.10 -4.61 -9.21
CA GLN A 141 16.37 -5.15 -10.55
C GLN A 141 17.67 -4.58 -11.12
N VAL A 142 17.89 -3.26 -11.05
CA VAL A 142 19.15 -2.62 -11.46
C VAL A 142 20.32 -3.20 -10.68
N ARG A 143 20.22 -3.26 -9.34
CA ARG A 143 21.25 -3.86 -8.48
C ARG A 143 21.62 -5.29 -8.91
N ARG A 144 20.59 -6.15 -9.14
CA ARG A 144 20.80 -7.54 -9.55
C ARG A 144 21.45 -7.64 -10.94
N ARG A 145 21.04 -6.78 -11.87
CA ARG A 145 21.61 -6.72 -13.22
C ARG A 145 23.09 -6.33 -13.17
N VAL A 146 23.41 -5.21 -12.51
CA VAL A 146 24.80 -4.74 -12.36
C VAL A 146 25.67 -5.81 -11.69
N GLN A 147 25.17 -6.42 -10.63
CA GLN A 147 25.89 -7.50 -9.95
C GLN A 147 26.10 -8.72 -10.85
N GLN A 148 25.08 -9.14 -11.62
CA GLN A 148 25.22 -10.25 -12.56
C GLN A 148 26.25 -9.96 -13.66
N GLN A 149 26.28 -8.72 -14.15
CA GLN A 149 27.23 -8.29 -15.16
C GLN A 149 28.69 -8.32 -14.66
N GLN A 150 28.89 -7.91 -13.40
CA GLN A 150 30.23 -7.83 -12.83
C GLN A 150 30.75 -9.17 -12.30
N THR A 151 29.90 -9.98 -11.68
CA THR A 151 30.33 -11.17 -10.94
C THR A 151 29.86 -12.49 -11.55
N GLY A 152 29.02 -12.45 -12.58
CA GLY A 152 28.43 -13.64 -13.21
C GLY A 152 27.31 -14.30 -12.39
N HIS A 153 26.91 -13.72 -11.25
CA HIS A 153 25.85 -14.25 -10.39
C HIS A 153 25.00 -13.15 -9.74
N ARG A 154 23.80 -13.52 -9.22
CA ARG A 154 22.83 -12.57 -8.66
C ARG A 154 23.16 -12.05 -7.25
N GLY A 155 24.27 -12.49 -6.66
CA GLY A 155 24.76 -12.01 -5.38
C GLY A 155 25.01 -13.09 -4.36
N ARG A 156 26.18 -13.01 -3.73
CA ARG A 156 26.63 -13.83 -2.61
C ARG A 156 26.83 -12.96 -1.38
N ARG A 157 26.96 -13.59 -0.23
CA ARG A 157 27.05 -12.91 1.07
C ARG A 157 28.15 -11.83 1.12
N ASP A 158 29.26 -12.04 0.42
CA ASP A 158 30.45 -11.19 0.47
C ASP A 158 30.45 -10.09 -0.60
N ASP A 159 29.53 -10.14 -1.56
CA ASP A 159 29.46 -9.14 -2.62
C ASP A 159 28.98 -7.77 -2.08
N PRO A 160 29.65 -6.67 -2.48
CA PRO A 160 29.33 -5.33 -1.99
C PRO A 160 27.84 -4.97 -2.16
N LEU A 161 27.30 -5.09 -3.37
CA LEU A 161 25.91 -4.75 -3.66
C LEU A 161 24.89 -5.66 -2.96
N TYR A 162 25.23 -6.93 -2.73
CA TYR A 162 24.36 -7.84 -1.99
C TYR A 162 24.28 -7.47 -0.50
N ARG A 163 25.39 -7.01 0.08
CA ARG A 163 25.46 -6.60 1.49
C ARG A 163 24.62 -5.37 1.81
N ILE A 164 24.40 -4.47 0.83
CA ILE A 164 23.59 -3.26 1.00
C ILE A 164 22.14 -3.40 0.47
N ARG A 165 21.73 -4.57 -0.02
CA ARG A 165 20.41 -4.78 -0.63
C ARG A 165 19.22 -4.32 0.22
N ARG A 166 19.31 -4.41 1.55
CA ARG A 166 18.26 -3.95 2.47
C ARG A 166 18.38 -2.47 2.76
N VAL A 167 19.59 -1.96 2.85
CA VAL A 167 19.85 -0.53 3.07
C VAL A 167 19.34 0.29 1.89
N LEU A 168 19.56 -0.16 0.66
CA LEU A 168 19.04 0.47 -0.56
C LEU A 168 17.50 0.62 -0.56
N LEU A 169 16.77 -0.29 0.08
CA LEU A 169 15.31 -0.24 0.17
C LEU A 169 14.79 0.57 1.37
N THR A 170 15.69 0.95 2.28
CA THR A 170 15.36 1.81 3.42
C THR A 170 15.38 3.27 2.96
N GLY A 171 14.48 4.09 3.50
CA GLY A 171 14.51 5.52 3.25
C GLY A 171 15.74 6.18 3.88
N GLU A 172 16.34 7.12 3.18
CA GLU A 172 17.60 7.76 3.59
C GLU A 172 17.49 8.39 4.98
N GLU A 173 16.36 9.00 5.30
CA GLU A 173 16.08 9.61 6.60
C GLU A 173 16.03 8.63 7.79
N LYS A 174 15.98 7.34 7.50
CA LYS A 174 16.01 6.27 8.52
C LYS A 174 17.38 5.62 8.67
N LEU A 175 18.35 6.08 7.91
CA LEU A 175 19.72 5.59 7.97
C LEU A 175 20.51 6.40 9.00
N ASP A 176 21.10 5.71 9.96
CA ASP A 176 22.14 6.28 10.82
C ASP A 176 23.44 6.51 10.03
N GLN A 177 24.34 7.29 10.60
CA GLN A 177 25.61 7.65 9.96
C GLN A 177 26.40 6.41 9.52
N ALA A 178 26.49 5.39 10.36
CA ALA A 178 27.25 4.17 10.05
C ALA A 178 26.66 3.41 8.85
N ARG A 179 25.31 3.41 8.68
CA ARG A 179 24.67 2.82 7.52
C ARG A 179 24.84 3.65 6.26
N GLN A 180 24.84 4.98 6.37
CA GLN A 180 25.10 5.89 5.25
C GLN A 180 26.54 5.71 4.73
N GLU A 181 27.53 5.74 5.60
CA GLU A 181 28.94 5.50 5.27
C GLU A 181 29.14 4.12 4.62
N ARG A 182 28.53 3.08 5.21
CA ARG A 182 28.55 1.74 4.64
C ARG A 182 27.89 1.67 3.27
N LEU A 183 26.76 2.36 3.06
CA LEU A 183 26.06 2.41 1.77
C LEU A 183 27.00 3.01 0.71
N GLN A 184 27.59 4.16 1.00
CA GLN A 184 28.49 4.84 0.09
C GLN A 184 29.71 4.00 -0.25
N THR A 185 30.42 3.48 0.75
CA THR A 185 31.61 2.63 0.55
C THR A 185 31.32 1.41 -0.33
N LEU A 186 30.18 0.73 -0.08
CA LEU A 186 29.85 -0.48 -0.82
C LEU A 186 29.26 -0.20 -2.21
N LEU A 187 28.68 0.99 -2.45
CA LEU A 187 28.36 1.45 -3.79
C LEU A 187 29.62 1.75 -4.59
N GLU A 188 30.59 2.48 -4.03
CA GLU A 188 31.87 2.76 -4.69
C GLU A 188 32.61 1.48 -5.12
N LEU A 189 32.58 0.45 -4.28
CA LEU A 189 33.21 -0.84 -4.57
C LEU A 189 32.41 -1.72 -5.55
N GLY A 190 31.11 -1.65 -5.54
CA GLY A 190 30.25 -2.60 -6.25
C GLY A 190 29.49 -2.03 -7.45
N ASP A 191 29.54 -0.72 -7.66
CA ASP A 191 28.79 -0.02 -8.71
C ASP A 191 29.67 0.96 -9.50
N PRO A 192 30.72 0.48 -10.19
CA PRO A 192 31.65 1.35 -10.90
C PRO A 192 31.00 2.20 -12.01
N GLY A 193 29.88 1.76 -12.54
CA GLY A 193 29.08 2.52 -13.52
C GLY A 193 28.10 3.52 -12.90
N GLY A 194 27.93 3.53 -11.57
CA GLY A 194 27.04 4.43 -10.86
C GLY A 194 25.54 4.17 -11.10
N GLU A 195 25.17 3.08 -11.76
CA GLU A 195 23.78 2.79 -12.13
C GLU A 195 22.88 2.51 -10.92
N VAL A 196 23.40 1.79 -9.92
CA VAL A 196 22.66 1.51 -8.67
C VAL A 196 22.54 2.78 -7.84
N ALA A 197 23.60 3.59 -7.79
CA ALA A 197 23.58 4.88 -7.11
C ALA A 197 22.56 5.85 -7.74
N ILE A 198 22.47 5.89 -9.07
CA ILE A 198 21.44 6.68 -9.78
C ILE A 198 20.04 6.17 -9.44
N ALA A 199 19.80 4.87 -9.54
CA ALA A 199 18.49 4.29 -9.22
C ALA A 199 18.09 4.53 -7.76
N TYR A 200 19.04 4.50 -6.83
CA TYR A 200 18.82 4.83 -5.43
C TYR A 200 18.39 6.32 -5.26
N ARG A 201 19.10 7.26 -5.90
CA ARG A 201 18.74 8.69 -5.87
C ARG A 201 17.36 8.96 -6.46
N VAL A 202 17.03 8.32 -7.59
CA VAL A 202 15.69 8.44 -8.20
C VAL A 202 14.60 7.96 -7.24
N LYS A 203 14.83 6.83 -6.55
CA LYS A 203 13.90 6.34 -5.53
C LYS A 203 13.75 7.35 -4.37
N GLU A 204 14.83 7.93 -3.85
CA GLU A 204 14.75 8.92 -2.77
C GLU A 204 14.07 10.21 -3.24
N ARG A 205 14.34 10.66 -4.46
CA ARG A 205 13.65 11.82 -5.07
C ARG A 205 12.14 11.61 -5.17
N LEU A 206 11.71 10.42 -5.58
CA LEU A 206 10.29 10.07 -5.58
C LEU A 206 9.68 10.12 -4.17
N ARG A 207 10.44 9.69 -3.15
CA ARG A 207 10.00 9.75 -1.76
C ARG A 207 9.91 11.20 -1.24
N GLU A 208 10.85 12.06 -1.62
CA GLU A 208 10.82 13.49 -1.32
C GLU A 208 9.61 14.16 -1.96
N PHE A 209 9.32 13.85 -3.22
CA PHE A 209 8.14 14.34 -3.92
C PHE A 209 6.85 14.06 -3.13
N TYR A 210 6.66 12.82 -2.66
CA TYR A 210 5.47 12.46 -1.87
C TYR A 210 5.45 13.05 -0.45
N ARG A 211 6.53 13.64 0.00
CA ARG A 211 6.66 14.33 1.29
C ARG A 211 6.70 15.84 1.16
N ALA A 212 6.61 16.34 -0.06
CA ALA A 212 6.60 17.77 -0.31
C ALA A 212 5.50 18.45 0.52
N PRO A 213 5.82 19.57 1.19
CA PRO A 213 4.87 20.23 2.08
C PRO A 213 3.71 20.89 1.34
N ASP A 214 3.90 21.19 0.06
CA ASP A 214 2.92 21.84 -0.80
C ASP A 214 3.13 21.47 -2.27
N ILE A 215 2.20 21.90 -3.12
CA ILE A 215 2.19 21.61 -4.56
C ILE A 215 3.41 22.25 -5.26
N ASP A 216 3.81 23.45 -4.86
CA ASP A 216 4.92 24.18 -5.50
C ASP A 216 6.26 23.49 -5.21
N ALA A 217 6.45 23.00 -3.99
CA ALA A 217 7.61 22.19 -3.62
C ALA A 217 7.63 20.86 -4.41
N GLY A 218 6.48 20.18 -4.54
CA GLY A 218 6.36 19.00 -5.37
C GLY A 218 6.68 19.26 -6.83
N GLN A 219 6.17 20.35 -7.40
CA GLN A 219 6.42 20.73 -8.80
C GLN A 219 7.91 21.01 -9.08
N ARG A 220 8.61 21.65 -8.14
CA ARG A 220 10.08 21.85 -8.25
C ARG A 220 10.81 20.51 -8.32
N LEU A 221 10.47 19.57 -7.42
CA LEU A 221 11.10 18.23 -7.39
C LEU A 221 10.86 17.40 -8.66
N LEU A 222 9.77 17.64 -9.38
CA LEU A 222 9.51 16.97 -10.68
C LEU A 222 10.33 17.57 -11.84
N ASN A 223 10.74 18.82 -11.73
CA ASN A 223 11.46 19.54 -12.79
C ASN A 223 12.99 19.43 -12.67
N GLU A 224 13.50 18.90 -11.55
CA GLU A 224 14.93 18.61 -11.30
C GLU A 224 15.29 17.16 -11.69
#